data_9de9e9f22f40ee8917743590fa3b9c37
#
_entry.id   9de9e9f22f40ee8917743590fa3b9c37
#
_cell.length_a   1.000
_cell.length_b   1.000
_cell.length_c   1.000
_cell.angle_alpha   90.00
_cell.angle_beta   90.00
_cell.angle_gamma   90.00
#
_symmetry.space_group_name_H-M   'P 1'
#
loop_
_entity.id
_entity.type
_entity.pdbx_description
1 polymer ?
#
loop_
_entity_poly.entity_id
_entity_poly.type
_entity_poly.pdbx_seq_one_letter_code
_entity_poly.pdbx_strand_id
1 'polypeptide(L)'
;FSPRYAFGSHDDSDHIYNTPRAWFITNYFNPSLKGQFNPEDDNIPWSNVPDKKITIDDVKYALSSHYQGTCFDPYTKIVKEYKPLYRPIGISRTSFIHILQIRDYVDKKLSSIEWVGFACNIFNTLIPVYTNVNKVPTYLNNTTEKVSTNSFYWANRIISCLVDSHYQTSIIHIERYQDSTMASSYNLINKYDKLI
;
A
#
# COMPACT_ATOMS: atom_id res chain seq x y z
N PHE A 1 -13.24 -24.73 5.98
CA PHE A 1 -12.28 -24.67 4.86
C PHE A 1 -11.24 -23.59 5.13
N SER A 2 -9.97 -23.94 5.08
CA SER A 2 -8.86 -23.00 5.18
C SER A 2 -8.16 -22.89 3.82
N PRO A 3 -8.28 -21.75 3.10
CA PRO A 3 -7.60 -21.55 1.82
C PRO A 3 -6.09 -21.64 1.95
N ARG A 4 -5.54 -21.19 3.08
CA ARG A 4 -4.12 -21.29 3.36
C ARG A 4 -3.66 -22.72 3.44
N TYR A 5 -4.40 -23.58 4.15
CA TYR A 5 -4.11 -25.00 4.20
C TYR A 5 -4.26 -25.68 2.82
N ALA A 6 -5.29 -25.30 2.06
CA ALA A 6 -5.58 -25.91 0.76
C ALA A 6 -4.61 -25.50 -0.35
N PHE A 7 -4.07 -24.26 -0.30
CA PHE A 7 -3.30 -23.65 -1.40
C PHE A 7 -1.93 -23.13 -0.97
N GLY A 8 -1.57 -23.19 0.31
CA GLY A 8 -0.26 -22.79 0.82
C GLY A 8 0.83 -23.80 0.46
N SER A 9 2.08 -23.40 0.61
CA SER A 9 3.24 -24.24 0.33
C SER A 9 3.46 -25.33 1.37
N HIS A 10 2.90 -25.18 2.57
CA HIS A 10 3.08 -26.07 3.73
C HIS A 10 4.55 -26.24 4.17
N ASP A 11 5.40 -25.29 3.86
CA ASP A 11 6.79 -25.28 4.29
C ASP A 11 7.08 -24.10 5.26
N ASP A 12 8.21 -24.15 5.94
CA ASP A 12 8.61 -23.15 6.93
C ASP A 12 8.78 -21.76 6.34
N SER A 13 8.91 -21.62 5.01
CA SER A 13 9.02 -20.31 4.35
C SER A 13 7.75 -19.49 4.48
N ASP A 14 6.59 -20.12 4.66
CA ASP A 14 5.32 -19.42 4.88
C ASP A 14 5.34 -18.59 6.16
N HIS A 15 6.05 -19.03 7.20
CA HIS A 15 6.22 -18.28 8.44
C HIS A 15 7.12 -17.04 8.30
N ILE A 16 7.84 -16.91 7.20
CA ILE A 16 8.65 -15.74 6.87
C ILE A 16 7.93 -14.83 5.86
N TYR A 17 7.27 -15.43 4.86
CA TYR A 17 6.74 -14.71 3.71
C TYR A 17 5.24 -14.41 3.77
N ASN A 18 4.42 -15.32 4.29
CA ASN A 18 2.97 -15.20 4.15
C ASN A 18 2.26 -14.92 5.48
N THR A 19 2.52 -15.72 6.50
CA THR A 19 1.84 -15.66 7.79
C THR A 19 2.02 -14.31 8.50
N PRO A 20 3.23 -13.72 8.55
CA PRO A 20 3.42 -12.42 9.19
C PRO A 20 2.66 -11.28 8.49
N ARG A 21 2.48 -11.37 7.17
CA ARG A 21 1.67 -10.40 6.42
C ARG A 21 0.19 -10.52 6.75
N ALA A 22 -0.32 -11.75 6.83
CA ALA A 22 -1.70 -12.01 7.26
C ALA A 22 -1.92 -11.52 8.69
N TRP A 23 -0.99 -11.81 9.61
CA TRP A 23 -1.00 -11.32 10.98
C TRP A 23 -1.08 -9.79 11.05
N PHE A 24 -0.23 -9.08 10.30
CA PHE A 24 -0.21 -7.62 10.30
C PHE A 24 -1.53 -7.04 9.79
N ILE A 25 -2.04 -7.54 8.65
CA ILE A 25 -3.31 -7.10 8.05
C ILE A 25 -4.49 -7.35 9.00
N THR A 26 -4.54 -8.54 9.62
CA THR A 26 -5.58 -8.89 10.59
C THR A 26 -5.56 -7.92 11.78
N ASN A 27 -4.40 -7.68 12.38
CA ASN A 27 -4.28 -6.74 13.50
C ASN A 27 -4.57 -5.28 13.12
N TYR A 28 -4.31 -4.89 11.88
CA TYR A 28 -4.58 -3.54 11.40
C TYR A 28 -6.08 -3.28 11.22
N PHE A 29 -6.78 -4.19 10.54
CA PHE A 29 -8.21 -4.03 10.28
C PHE A 29 -9.12 -4.50 11.42
N ASN A 30 -8.58 -5.34 12.31
CA ASN A 30 -9.26 -5.86 13.48
C ASN A 30 -8.41 -5.64 14.74
N PRO A 31 -8.26 -4.38 15.23
CA PRO A 31 -7.54 -4.10 16.48
C PRO A 31 -8.06 -4.87 17.70
N SER A 32 -9.34 -5.27 17.69
CA SER A 32 -9.95 -6.14 18.72
C SER A 32 -9.30 -7.53 18.83
N LEU A 33 -8.63 -7.99 17.78
CA LEU A 33 -7.91 -9.26 17.74
C LEU A 33 -6.42 -9.12 18.10
N LYS A 34 -5.95 -7.90 18.36
CA LYS A 34 -4.53 -7.66 18.66
C LYS A 34 -4.08 -8.47 19.89
N GLY A 35 -2.97 -9.18 19.72
CA GLY A 35 -2.40 -10.05 20.77
C GLY A 35 -3.03 -11.45 20.86
N GLN A 36 -4.04 -11.77 20.05
CA GLN A 36 -4.61 -13.12 19.97
C GLN A 36 -3.80 -14.06 19.09
N PHE A 37 -3.02 -13.51 18.15
CA PHE A 37 -2.20 -14.26 17.20
C PHE A 37 -0.77 -13.74 17.19
N ASN A 38 0.16 -14.65 16.95
CA ASN A 38 1.57 -14.34 16.67
C ASN A 38 1.81 -14.29 15.16
N PRO A 39 2.91 -13.66 14.69
CA PRO A 39 3.22 -13.57 13.27
C PRO A 39 3.35 -14.91 12.53
N GLU A 40 3.69 -15.97 13.22
CA GLU A 40 3.93 -17.30 12.66
C GLU A 40 2.77 -18.29 12.89
N ASP A 41 1.66 -17.83 13.49
CA ASP A 41 0.54 -18.71 13.78
C ASP A 41 -0.17 -19.19 12.50
N ASP A 42 -0.41 -20.49 12.43
CA ASP A 42 -1.10 -21.12 11.30
C ASP A 42 -2.60 -20.88 11.28
N ASN A 43 -3.20 -20.54 12.40
CA ASN A 43 -4.64 -20.39 12.57
C ASN A 43 -5.13 -18.93 12.50
N ILE A 44 -4.32 -18.02 11.94
CA ILE A 44 -4.78 -16.65 11.66
C ILE A 44 -6.04 -16.73 10.78
N PRO A 45 -7.12 -16.02 11.15
CA PRO A 45 -8.39 -16.10 10.44
C PRO A 45 -8.23 -15.75 8.96
N TRP A 46 -8.83 -16.56 8.09
CA TRP A 46 -8.88 -16.32 6.65
C TRP A 46 -9.66 -15.06 6.29
N SER A 47 -10.73 -14.77 7.01
CA SER A 47 -11.57 -13.60 6.80
C SER A 47 -12.15 -13.15 8.13
N ASN A 48 -12.30 -11.84 8.26
CA ASN A 48 -12.97 -11.19 9.38
C ASN A 48 -13.79 -10.01 8.87
N VAL A 49 -14.82 -9.67 9.62
CA VAL A 49 -15.46 -8.36 9.46
C VAL A 49 -14.53 -7.35 10.12
N PRO A 50 -14.11 -6.29 9.39
CA PRO A 50 -13.23 -5.29 9.98
C PRO A 50 -13.93 -4.51 11.09
N ASP A 51 -13.19 -4.09 12.11
CA ASP A 51 -13.74 -3.35 13.27
C ASP A 51 -14.28 -1.96 12.88
N LYS A 52 -13.85 -1.41 11.74
CA LYS A 52 -14.30 -0.13 11.16
C LYS A 52 -14.42 -0.21 9.65
N LYS A 53 -15.14 0.73 9.04
CA LYS A 53 -15.16 0.88 7.58
C LYS A 53 -13.75 1.13 7.05
N ILE A 54 -13.41 0.43 5.98
CA ILE A 54 -12.11 0.52 5.32
C ILE A 54 -12.12 1.68 4.32
N THR A 55 -11.13 2.55 4.40
CA THR A 55 -10.90 3.65 3.46
C THR A 55 -9.82 3.31 2.42
N ILE A 56 -9.68 4.12 1.38
CA ILE A 56 -8.57 4.02 0.42
C ILE A 56 -7.22 4.17 1.11
N ASP A 57 -7.14 5.09 2.07
CA ASP A 57 -5.92 5.32 2.87
C ASP A 57 -5.56 4.09 3.72
N ASP A 58 -6.55 3.43 4.33
CA ASP A 58 -6.34 2.19 5.07
C ASP A 58 -5.78 1.08 4.15
N VAL A 59 -6.33 0.93 2.94
CA VAL A 59 -5.84 -0.06 1.97
C VAL A 59 -4.41 0.28 1.51
N LYS A 60 -4.16 1.58 1.21
CA LYS A 60 -2.82 2.05 0.86
C LYS A 60 -1.81 1.75 1.96
N TYR A 61 -2.16 2.06 3.21
CA TYR A 61 -1.33 1.79 4.38
C TYR A 61 -1.02 0.29 4.51
N ALA A 62 -2.04 -0.56 4.45
CA ALA A 62 -1.88 -2.01 4.55
C ALA A 62 -0.97 -2.58 3.45
N LEU A 63 -1.19 -2.19 2.19
CA LEU A 63 -0.39 -2.65 1.04
C LEU A 63 1.03 -2.05 1.01
N SER A 64 1.28 -0.98 1.76
CA SER A 64 2.60 -0.36 1.93
C SER A 64 3.33 -0.83 3.19
N SER A 65 2.72 -1.72 3.96
CA SER A 65 3.25 -2.11 5.27
C SER A 65 4.64 -2.70 5.18
N HIS A 66 5.51 -2.20 6.02
CA HIS A 66 6.83 -2.75 6.34
C HIS A 66 6.93 -3.13 7.81
N TYR A 67 5.79 -3.44 8.46
CA TYR A 67 5.66 -3.73 9.89
C TYR A 67 5.98 -2.52 10.79
N GLN A 68 5.73 -1.31 10.31
CA GLN A 68 5.99 -0.06 11.02
C GLN A 68 5.31 -0.08 12.40
N GLY A 69 6.03 0.42 13.39
CA GLY A 69 5.58 0.41 14.79
C GLY A 69 5.73 -0.93 15.50
N THR A 70 6.37 -1.92 14.87
CA THR A 70 6.73 -3.21 15.49
C THR A 70 8.23 -3.41 15.52
N CYS A 71 8.69 -4.42 16.29
CA CYS A 71 10.11 -4.82 16.28
C CYS A 71 10.56 -5.49 14.97
N PHE A 72 9.64 -5.77 14.05
CA PHE A 72 9.92 -6.41 12.77
C PHE A 72 10.13 -5.40 11.62
N ASP A 73 10.01 -4.11 11.91
CA ASP A 73 10.22 -3.05 10.93
C ASP A 73 11.68 -2.99 10.48
N PRO A 74 12.01 -3.22 9.18
CA PRO A 74 13.37 -3.19 8.69
C PRO A 74 14.03 -1.81 8.77
N TYR A 75 13.25 -0.75 8.95
CA TYR A 75 13.76 0.62 9.09
C TYR A 75 13.98 1.04 10.54
N THR A 76 13.69 0.18 11.53
CA THR A 76 13.94 0.52 12.93
C THR A 76 15.43 0.53 13.23
N LYS A 77 15.91 1.56 13.98
CA LYS A 77 17.33 1.68 14.37
C LYS A 77 17.74 0.73 15.50
N ILE A 78 16.78 0.08 16.13
CA ILE A 78 17.00 -0.55 17.44
C ILE A 78 17.97 -1.72 17.36
N VAL A 79 18.20 -2.31 16.20
CA VAL A 79 19.09 -3.47 16.11
C VAL A 79 19.93 -3.44 14.83
N LYS A 80 21.16 -2.94 14.91
CA LYS A 80 22.16 -3.05 13.82
C LYS A 80 22.47 -4.51 13.40
N GLU A 81 22.13 -5.48 14.24
CA GLU A 81 22.38 -6.91 14.03
C GLU A 81 21.10 -7.66 13.60
N TYR A 82 19.94 -6.99 13.56
CA TYR A 82 18.68 -7.63 13.24
C TYR A 82 18.50 -7.70 11.73
N LYS A 83 18.75 -8.87 11.17
CA LYS A 83 18.24 -9.17 9.82
C LYS A 83 16.71 -9.18 9.91
N PRO A 84 15.99 -8.51 8.99
CA PRO A 84 14.54 -8.56 8.99
C PRO A 84 14.07 -10.01 9.02
N LEU A 85 13.40 -10.40 10.10
CA LEU A 85 12.96 -11.79 10.29
C LEU A 85 11.89 -12.12 9.24
N TYR A 86 11.00 -11.18 8.99
CA TYR A 86 9.85 -11.38 8.10
C TYR A 86 9.92 -10.50 6.85
N ARG A 87 9.39 -11.03 5.76
CA ARG A 87 9.25 -10.30 4.51
C ARG A 87 8.07 -9.34 4.57
N PRO A 88 8.26 -8.02 4.50
CA PRO A 88 7.15 -7.07 4.52
C PRO A 88 6.29 -7.13 3.25
N ILE A 89 5.12 -6.51 3.29
CA ILE A 89 4.21 -6.34 2.14
C ILE A 89 4.79 -5.28 1.20
N GLY A 90 5.07 -4.08 1.73
CA GLY A 90 5.76 -3.01 1.01
C GLY A 90 7.25 -3.30 0.92
N ILE A 91 7.76 -3.39 -0.30
CA ILE A 91 9.19 -3.63 -0.58
C ILE A 91 9.66 -2.76 -1.74
N SER A 92 10.97 -2.47 -1.77
CA SER A 92 11.59 -1.63 -2.81
C SER A 92 11.38 -2.14 -4.25
N ARG A 93 11.16 -3.44 -4.42
CA ARG A 93 10.94 -4.09 -5.72
C ARG A 93 9.50 -4.02 -6.23
N THR A 94 8.55 -3.57 -5.44
CA THR A 94 7.18 -3.37 -5.90
C THR A 94 7.17 -2.39 -7.05
N SER A 95 6.45 -2.71 -8.13
CA SER A 95 6.44 -1.90 -9.35
C SER A 95 5.27 -0.94 -9.39
N PHE A 96 4.12 -1.34 -8.87
CA PHE A 96 2.94 -0.49 -8.78
C PHE A 96 1.94 -1.05 -7.78
N ILE A 97 0.99 -0.20 -7.41
CA ILE A 97 -0.20 -0.52 -6.63
C ILE A 97 -1.41 0.06 -7.35
N HIS A 98 -2.51 -0.66 -7.34
CA HIS A 98 -3.80 -0.11 -7.72
C HIS A 98 -4.88 -0.53 -6.74
N ILE A 99 -5.89 0.32 -6.56
CA ILE A 99 -7.06 0.07 -5.73
C ILE A 99 -8.29 0.45 -6.54
N LEU A 100 -9.20 -0.50 -6.71
CA LEU A 100 -10.47 -0.26 -7.40
C LEU A 100 -11.52 0.14 -6.38
N GLN A 101 -12.15 1.29 -6.61
CA GLN A 101 -13.22 1.82 -5.77
C GLN A 101 -14.51 1.92 -6.55
N ILE A 102 -15.56 1.32 -6.02
CA ILE A 102 -16.94 1.46 -6.53
C ILE A 102 -17.72 2.30 -5.53
N ARG A 103 -18.35 3.39 -6.03
CA ARG A 103 -19.12 4.35 -5.24
C ARG A 103 -20.56 4.33 -5.70
N ASP A 104 -21.42 3.61 -4.99
CA ASP A 104 -22.84 3.42 -5.31
C ASP A 104 -23.71 4.64 -5.00
N TYR A 105 -23.13 5.64 -4.33
CA TYR A 105 -23.78 6.87 -3.88
C TYR A 105 -23.59 8.07 -4.83
N VAL A 106 -22.95 7.88 -5.98
CA VAL A 106 -22.76 8.90 -7.03
C VAL A 106 -23.37 8.42 -8.36
N ASP A 107 -23.44 9.30 -9.36
CA ASP A 107 -23.88 8.92 -10.71
C ASP A 107 -23.06 7.74 -11.25
N LYS A 108 -23.71 6.82 -11.98
CA LYS A 108 -23.09 5.61 -12.52
C LYS A 108 -21.85 5.90 -13.38
N LYS A 109 -21.83 7.03 -14.07
CA LYS A 109 -20.68 7.45 -14.90
C LYS A 109 -19.45 7.81 -14.08
N LEU A 110 -19.64 8.15 -12.81
CA LEU A 110 -18.60 8.56 -11.86
C LEU A 110 -18.33 7.51 -10.80
N SER A 111 -19.07 6.40 -10.80
CA SER A 111 -19.08 5.42 -9.71
C SER A 111 -17.75 4.69 -9.53
N SER A 112 -16.97 4.54 -10.59
CA SER A 112 -15.76 3.72 -10.57
C SER A 112 -14.51 4.57 -10.70
N ILE A 113 -13.63 4.43 -9.71
CA ILE A 113 -12.31 5.08 -9.69
C ILE A 113 -11.25 4.01 -9.51
N GLU A 114 -10.20 4.08 -10.30
CA GLU A 114 -8.96 3.37 -10.07
C GLU A 114 -7.94 4.32 -9.44
N TRP A 115 -7.44 3.94 -8.26
CA TRP A 115 -6.35 4.63 -7.58
C TRP A 115 -5.04 3.94 -7.94
N VAL A 116 -4.13 4.66 -8.56
CA VAL A 116 -2.88 4.12 -9.10
C VAL A 116 -1.68 4.76 -8.45
N GLY A 117 -0.69 3.94 -8.07
CA GLY A 117 0.62 4.40 -7.64
C GLY A 117 1.72 3.54 -8.25
N PHE A 118 2.78 4.15 -8.74
CA PHE A 118 3.91 3.45 -9.34
C PHE A 118 5.12 3.40 -8.41
N ALA A 119 6.01 2.44 -8.65
CA ALA A 119 7.21 2.15 -7.89
C ALA A 119 6.92 1.62 -6.46
N CYS A 120 7.84 1.79 -5.53
CA CYS A 120 7.76 1.23 -4.18
C CYS A 120 6.55 1.77 -3.42
N ASN A 121 5.69 0.87 -2.95
CA ASN A 121 4.46 1.22 -2.25
C ASN A 121 4.69 2.02 -0.98
N ILE A 122 5.81 1.85 -0.31
CA ILE A 122 6.13 2.59 0.93
C ILE A 122 6.23 4.09 0.64
N PHE A 123 6.83 4.48 -0.49
CA PHE A 123 7.23 5.85 -0.77
C PHE A 123 6.39 6.53 -1.86
N ASN A 124 5.58 5.78 -2.61
CA ASN A 124 4.74 6.35 -3.65
C ASN A 124 3.44 6.94 -3.08
N THR A 125 2.76 7.71 -3.92
CA THR A 125 1.40 8.21 -3.65
C THR A 125 0.41 7.60 -4.62
N LEU A 126 -0.89 7.68 -4.31
CA LEU A 126 -1.97 7.27 -5.18
C LEU A 126 -2.52 8.46 -5.96
N ILE A 127 -2.89 8.21 -7.21
CA ILE A 127 -3.59 9.15 -8.09
C ILE A 127 -4.91 8.52 -8.50
N PRO A 128 -6.05 9.22 -8.36
CA PRO A 128 -7.35 8.72 -8.80
C PRO A 128 -7.54 8.92 -10.31
N VAL A 129 -8.05 7.91 -10.97
CA VAL A 129 -8.43 7.93 -12.39
C VAL A 129 -9.84 7.38 -12.52
N TYR A 130 -10.77 8.15 -13.11
CA TYR A 130 -12.09 7.61 -13.44
C TYR A 130 -11.94 6.54 -14.53
N THR A 131 -12.59 5.39 -14.36
CA THR A 131 -12.41 4.23 -15.25
C THR A 131 -12.96 4.42 -16.66
N ASN A 132 -13.77 5.45 -16.86
CA ASN A 132 -14.39 5.79 -18.16
C ASN A 132 -13.66 6.88 -18.95
N VAL A 133 -12.43 7.24 -18.57
CA VAL A 133 -11.65 8.24 -19.31
C VAL A 133 -11.04 7.65 -20.58
N ASN A 134 -10.98 8.45 -21.65
CA ASN A 134 -10.38 8.04 -22.91
C ASN A 134 -8.87 8.31 -22.99
N LYS A 135 -8.36 9.18 -22.11
CA LYS A 135 -6.95 9.58 -22.08
C LYS A 135 -6.53 9.87 -20.65
N VAL A 136 -5.30 9.53 -20.35
CA VAL A 136 -4.62 9.94 -19.13
C VAL A 136 -3.54 10.96 -19.46
N PRO A 137 -3.14 11.82 -18.51
CA PRO A 137 -2.03 12.75 -18.71
C PRO A 137 -0.74 12.03 -19.15
N THR A 138 0.03 12.64 -20.05
CA THR A 138 1.30 12.06 -20.54
C THR A 138 2.25 11.71 -19.41
N TYR A 139 2.24 12.47 -18.33
CA TYR A 139 3.05 12.21 -17.14
C TYR A 139 2.79 10.82 -16.54
N LEU A 140 1.56 10.29 -16.63
CA LEU A 140 1.19 8.98 -16.10
C LEU A 140 1.52 7.82 -17.05
N ASN A 141 1.55 8.06 -18.35
CA ASN A 141 1.76 7.02 -19.36
C ASN A 141 3.12 7.10 -20.08
N ASN A 142 3.97 8.05 -19.70
CA ASN A 142 5.29 8.27 -20.30
C ASN A 142 6.36 7.48 -19.52
N THR A 143 6.25 6.15 -19.54
CA THR A 143 7.29 5.28 -18.97
C THR A 143 8.12 4.69 -20.10
N THR A 144 9.34 5.17 -20.23
CA THR A 144 10.32 4.70 -21.23
C THR A 144 11.51 4.06 -20.49
N GLU A 145 12.42 3.45 -21.22
CA GLU A 145 13.69 2.94 -20.68
C GLU A 145 14.62 4.05 -20.13
N LYS A 146 14.39 5.29 -20.55
CA LYS A 146 15.15 6.46 -20.13
C LYS A 146 14.59 7.04 -18.83
N VAL A 147 15.43 7.10 -17.80
CA VAL A 147 15.09 7.74 -16.52
C VAL A 147 14.80 9.22 -16.72
N SER A 148 13.66 9.70 -16.26
CA SER A 148 13.24 11.08 -16.39
C SER A 148 12.23 11.49 -15.33
N THR A 149 12.39 12.66 -14.75
CA THR A 149 11.40 13.24 -13.82
C THR A 149 10.10 13.67 -14.51
N ASN A 150 10.02 13.63 -15.83
CA ASN A 150 8.82 13.86 -16.62
C ASN A 150 7.91 12.62 -16.72
N SER A 151 8.25 11.55 -16.00
CA SER A 151 7.46 10.32 -15.87
C SER A 151 7.12 10.07 -14.41
N PHE A 152 5.86 9.84 -14.11
CA PHE A 152 5.41 9.54 -12.76
C PHE A 152 6.09 8.28 -12.19
N TYR A 153 6.25 7.25 -13.01
CA TYR A 153 6.97 6.04 -12.62
C TYR A 153 8.41 6.34 -12.21
N TRP A 154 9.18 7.05 -13.07
CA TRP A 154 10.58 7.33 -12.79
C TRP A 154 10.77 8.32 -11.65
N ALA A 155 9.91 9.32 -11.51
CA ALA A 155 9.93 10.24 -10.38
C ALA A 155 9.77 9.48 -9.05
N ASN A 156 8.80 8.56 -8.97
CA ASN A 156 8.62 7.73 -7.78
C ASN A 156 9.78 6.74 -7.56
N ARG A 157 10.40 6.20 -8.62
CA ARG A 157 11.59 5.35 -8.49
C ARG A 157 12.78 6.12 -7.93
N ILE A 158 13.02 7.34 -8.40
CA ILE A 158 14.09 8.20 -7.89
C ILE A 158 13.86 8.52 -6.41
N ILE A 159 12.64 8.95 -6.06
CA ILE A 159 12.25 9.19 -4.67
C ILE A 159 12.50 7.95 -3.82
N SER A 160 12.05 6.79 -4.28
CA SER A 160 12.22 5.53 -3.56
C SER A 160 13.70 5.20 -3.28
N CYS A 161 14.57 5.36 -4.28
CA CYS A 161 15.99 5.11 -4.12
C CYS A 161 16.64 6.06 -3.11
N LEU A 162 16.28 7.34 -3.14
CA LEU A 162 16.82 8.35 -2.23
C LEU A 162 16.36 8.13 -0.79
N VAL A 163 15.07 7.83 -0.61
CA VAL A 163 14.47 7.68 0.73
C VAL A 163 14.86 6.36 1.38
N ASP A 164 14.88 5.26 0.62
CA ASP A 164 15.22 3.93 1.15
C ASP A 164 16.60 3.93 1.86
N SER A 165 17.57 4.62 1.26
CA SER A 165 18.92 4.75 1.85
C SER A 165 19.02 5.75 3.01
N HIS A 166 18.04 6.65 3.17
CA HIS A 166 18.02 7.72 4.18
C HIS A 166 16.69 7.78 4.94
N TYR A 167 16.06 6.63 5.16
CA TYR A 167 14.70 6.50 5.66
C TYR A 167 14.41 7.40 6.86
N GLN A 168 15.22 7.30 7.91
CA GLN A 168 14.99 7.99 9.19
C GLN A 168 14.94 9.52 9.09
N THR A 169 15.64 10.11 8.13
CA THR A 169 15.67 11.56 7.92
C THR A 169 14.69 12.02 6.87
N SER A 170 14.24 11.12 6.00
CA SER A 170 13.47 11.47 4.79
C SER A 170 12.01 11.09 4.88
N ILE A 171 11.63 10.12 5.72
CA ILE A 171 10.26 9.59 5.75
C ILE A 171 9.20 10.66 6.04
N ILE A 172 9.47 11.61 6.93
CA ILE A 172 8.55 12.69 7.25
C ILE A 172 8.18 13.55 6.02
N HIS A 173 9.11 13.69 5.07
CA HIS A 173 8.84 14.44 3.84
C HIS A 173 7.97 13.62 2.88
N ILE A 174 8.12 12.30 2.89
CA ILE A 174 7.28 11.39 2.10
C ILE A 174 5.85 11.36 2.63
N GLU A 175 5.68 11.24 3.93
CA GLU A 175 4.35 11.27 4.58
C GLU A 175 3.62 12.56 4.25
N ARG A 176 4.27 13.71 4.39
CA ARG A 176 3.69 15.01 4.00
C ARG A 176 3.33 15.08 2.51
N TYR A 177 4.15 14.53 1.64
CA TYR A 177 3.88 14.46 0.21
C TYR A 177 2.67 13.56 -0.07
N GLN A 178 2.59 12.38 0.54
CA GLN A 178 1.48 11.46 0.42
C GLN A 178 0.18 12.10 0.90
N ASP A 179 0.17 12.69 2.10
CA ASP A 179 -1.00 13.37 2.67
C ASP A 179 -1.48 14.52 1.78
N SER A 180 -0.57 15.37 1.32
CA SER A 180 -0.90 16.49 0.43
C SER A 180 -1.48 16.02 -0.91
N THR A 181 -0.93 14.94 -1.48
CA THR A 181 -1.41 14.38 -2.74
C THR A 181 -2.78 13.73 -2.57
N MET A 182 -2.99 12.97 -1.50
CA MET A 182 -4.27 12.34 -1.19
C MET A 182 -5.36 13.39 -0.94
N ALA A 183 -5.07 14.42 -0.14
CA ALA A 183 -5.99 15.53 0.09
C ALA A 183 -6.38 16.25 -1.22
N SER A 184 -5.40 16.52 -2.08
CA SER A 184 -5.62 17.12 -3.40
C SER A 184 -6.47 16.20 -4.28
N SER A 185 -6.23 14.91 -4.26
CA SER A 185 -6.99 13.90 -5.00
C SER A 185 -8.45 13.85 -4.59
N TYR A 186 -8.74 13.83 -3.29
CA TYR A 186 -10.11 13.86 -2.77
C TYR A 186 -10.81 15.18 -3.13
N ASN A 187 -10.11 16.30 -3.05
CA ASN A 187 -10.67 17.61 -3.46
C ASN A 187 -11.03 17.63 -4.95
N LEU A 188 -10.19 17.05 -5.80
CA LEU A 188 -10.47 16.94 -7.25
C LEU A 188 -11.69 16.05 -7.50
N ILE A 189 -11.77 14.88 -6.89
CA ILE A 189 -12.93 13.98 -7.01
C ILE A 189 -14.21 14.73 -6.59
N ASN A 190 -14.21 15.33 -5.41
CA ASN A 190 -15.36 16.08 -4.89
C ASN A 190 -15.77 17.25 -5.79
N LYS A 191 -14.82 17.89 -6.46
CA LYS A 191 -15.07 18.96 -7.43
C LYS A 191 -15.73 18.40 -8.69
N TYR A 192 -15.18 17.35 -9.26
CA TYR A 192 -15.68 16.79 -10.53
C TYR A 192 -17.00 16.05 -10.38
N ASP A 193 -17.23 15.38 -9.26
CA ASP A 193 -18.50 14.75 -8.94
C ASP A 193 -19.68 15.76 -8.89
N LYS A 194 -19.40 17.04 -8.66
CA LYS A 194 -20.43 18.11 -8.64
C LYS A 194 -20.63 18.79 -9.98
N LEU A 195 -19.80 18.55 -10.96
CA LEU A 195 -19.85 19.20 -12.27
C LEU A 195 -20.71 18.41 -13.29
N ILE A 196 -21.07 17.21 -12.96
CA ILE A 196 -21.86 16.28 -13.77
C ILE A 196 -23.16 15.93 -13.08
#